data_e0f80cfab4150fb02a4b573bc4d74e42
#
_entry.id   e0f80cfab4150fb02a4b573bc4d74e42
#
_cell.length_a   1.000
_cell.length_b   1.000
_cell.length_c   1.000
_cell.angle_alpha   90.00
_cell.angle_beta   90.00
_cell.angle_gamma   90.00
#
_symmetry.space_group_name_H-M   'P 1'
#
loop_
_entity.id
_entity.type
_entity.pdbx_description
1 polymer ?
#
loop_
_entity_poly.entity_id
_entity_poly.type
_entity_poly.pdbx_seq_one_letter_code
_entity_poly.pdbx_strand_id
1 'polypeptide(L)'
;LSERMSFLQQLQSIIPAERVLQDEPLSAHTYTKLGGKADYFVAPHTYEEVQAVLELAHQEAMPFMILGFGSNLIVRDGGIRGVVLNLNELNTIRREGNQIVAQAGAAIIDVSRHALAEGLSGLEFACGIPGTVGGAVYMNAGAYGGETKDVITSATVLTSEGQVLHLSKDELELDYRTSRVSKEGFIVLEATFELEPKNYELIKEVMDDLTYKRESKQPLEYPSCGSVFKRPPGYFAGKLIQDSGLQGTRIGGAEVSLKHAGFIVNIAEATATEYISLIRHVQATVKEKFEVDLEPEVKIIGEDIAVENA
;
A
#
# COMPACT_ATOMS: atom_id res chain seq x y z
N LEU A 1 7.82 21.14 40.30
CA LEU A 1 8.31 20.42 39.14
C LEU A 1 7.07 19.91 38.36
N SER A 2 6.74 20.55 37.25
CA SER A 2 5.66 20.08 36.39
C SER A 2 6.07 18.71 35.81
N GLU A 3 5.25 17.69 36.03
CA GLU A 3 5.47 16.37 35.43
C GLU A 3 5.45 16.52 33.88
N ARG A 4 6.47 15.95 33.23
CA ARG A 4 6.56 15.93 31.78
C ARG A 4 5.41 15.06 31.26
N MET A 5 4.61 15.57 30.30
CA MET A 5 3.56 14.82 29.66
C MET A 5 4.11 13.56 28.98
N SER A 6 3.41 12.42 29.11
CA SER A 6 3.73 11.21 28.36
C SER A 6 3.54 11.43 26.86
N PHE A 7 4.17 10.60 26.04
CA PHE A 7 3.99 10.68 24.58
C PHE A 7 2.51 10.54 24.17
N LEU A 8 1.79 9.63 24.81
CA LEU A 8 0.34 9.47 24.60
C LEU A 8 -0.42 10.76 24.91
N GLN A 9 -0.14 11.41 26.04
CA GLN A 9 -0.80 12.67 26.41
C GLN A 9 -0.51 13.78 25.38
N GLN A 10 0.73 13.83 24.88
CA GLN A 10 1.11 14.77 23.83
C GLN A 10 0.38 14.48 22.50
N LEU A 11 0.25 13.22 22.09
CA LEU A 11 -0.55 12.84 20.94
C LEU A 11 -2.01 13.25 21.11
N GLN A 12 -2.59 12.99 22.27
CA GLN A 12 -3.99 13.33 22.59
C GLN A 12 -4.25 14.83 22.70
N SER A 13 -3.21 15.65 22.84
CA SER A 13 -3.32 17.11 22.75
C SER A 13 -3.41 17.62 21.30
N ILE A 14 -2.98 16.80 20.34
CA ILE A 14 -3.01 17.11 18.89
C ILE A 14 -4.27 16.51 18.24
N ILE A 15 -4.56 15.25 18.56
CA ILE A 15 -5.63 14.46 17.97
C ILE A 15 -6.58 13.96 19.07
N PRO A 16 -7.90 14.04 18.88
CA PRO A 16 -8.85 13.49 19.84
C PRO A 16 -8.53 12.05 20.26
N ALA A 17 -8.71 11.74 21.53
CA ALA A 17 -8.31 10.47 22.12
C ALA A 17 -8.91 9.25 21.40
N GLU A 18 -10.12 9.35 20.88
CA GLU A 18 -10.80 8.29 20.13
C GLU A 18 -10.11 7.95 18.78
N ARG A 19 -9.24 8.81 18.29
CA ARG A 19 -8.44 8.60 17.07
C ARG A 19 -6.99 8.24 17.34
N VAL A 20 -6.64 7.99 18.57
CA VAL A 20 -5.32 7.50 19.00
C VAL A 20 -5.52 6.16 19.69
N LEU A 21 -5.23 5.08 18.99
CA LEU A 21 -5.39 3.73 19.48
C LEU A 21 -4.05 3.16 19.91
N GLN A 22 -3.98 2.61 21.12
CA GLN A 22 -2.80 1.92 21.63
C GLN A 22 -2.91 0.43 21.38
N ASP A 23 -1.76 -0.22 21.12
CA ASP A 23 -1.70 -1.66 20.91
C ASP A 23 -2.72 -2.17 19.89
N GLU A 24 -2.94 -1.39 18.83
CA GLU A 24 -3.90 -1.71 17.79
C GLU A 24 -3.41 -2.82 16.89
N PRO A 25 -4.18 -3.93 16.74
CA PRO A 25 -3.84 -5.01 15.83
C PRO A 25 -3.83 -4.52 14.38
N LEU A 26 -2.67 -4.56 13.72
CA LEU A 26 -2.55 -4.11 12.34
C LEU A 26 -3.20 -5.07 11.34
N SER A 27 -3.46 -6.30 11.73
CA SER A 27 -4.26 -7.24 10.95
C SER A 27 -5.67 -6.73 10.61
N ALA A 28 -6.23 -5.83 11.43
CA ALA A 28 -7.49 -5.16 11.14
C ALA A 28 -7.39 -4.08 10.05
N HIS A 29 -6.19 -3.65 9.69
CA HIS A 29 -5.91 -2.52 8.81
C HIS A 29 -5.10 -2.89 7.57
N THR A 30 -4.77 -4.16 7.37
CA THR A 30 -4.03 -4.65 6.21
C THR A 30 -4.92 -5.48 5.29
N TYR A 31 -4.66 -5.40 4.00
CA TYR A 31 -5.37 -6.16 2.98
C TYR A 31 -5.10 -7.68 3.07
N THR A 32 -3.94 -8.04 3.61
CA THR A 32 -3.57 -9.44 3.90
C THR A 32 -4.21 -9.99 5.16
N LYS A 33 -4.75 -9.11 6.02
CA LYS A 33 -5.21 -9.42 7.39
C LYS A 33 -4.10 -10.05 8.25
N LEU A 34 -2.87 -9.63 8.01
CA LEU A 34 -1.68 -10.02 8.77
C LEU A 34 -1.15 -8.83 9.58
N GLY A 35 -0.51 -9.14 10.68
CA GLY A 35 0.26 -8.18 11.44
C GLY A 35 -0.04 -8.13 12.92
N GLY A 36 1.01 -7.96 13.71
CA GLY A 36 0.93 -7.69 15.13
C GLY A 36 0.47 -6.26 15.43
N LYS A 37 0.66 -5.83 16.67
CA LYS A 37 0.14 -4.57 17.18
C LYS A 37 1.07 -3.39 16.86
N ALA A 38 0.47 -2.23 16.56
CA ALA A 38 1.15 -0.95 16.59
C ALA A 38 1.13 -0.37 18.02
N ASP A 39 2.21 0.25 18.45
CA ASP A 39 2.22 0.94 19.75
C ASP A 39 1.18 2.06 19.77
N TYR A 40 1.18 2.90 18.74
CA TYR A 40 0.21 3.99 18.54
C TYR A 40 -0.29 3.97 17.10
N PHE A 41 -1.59 3.81 16.94
CA PHE A 41 -2.26 3.91 15.65
C PHE A 41 -3.07 5.21 15.63
N VAL A 42 -2.74 6.12 14.72
CA VAL A 42 -3.24 7.49 14.71
C VAL A 42 -3.88 7.80 13.37
N ALA A 43 -5.11 8.32 13.40
CA ALA A 43 -5.89 8.68 12.22
C ALA A 43 -6.15 10.19 12.14
N PRO A 44 -5.23 10.98 11.55
CA PRO A 44 -5.43 12.42 11.39
C PRO A 44 -6.54 12.71 10.37
N HIS A 45 -7.23 13.85 10.57
CA HIS A 45 -8.29 14.35 9.69
C HIS A 45 -7.90 15.59 8.91
N THR A 46 -6.77 16.21 9.22
CA THR A 46 -6.27 17.41 8.55
C THR A 46 -4.77 17.31 8.27
N TYR A 47 -4.28 18.10 7.32
CA TYR A 47 -2.84 18.18 7.03
C TYR A 47 -2.05 18.75 8.22
N GLU A 48 -2.64 19.69 8.94
CA GLU A 48 -2.07 20.26 10.16
C GLU A 48 -1.88 19.22 11.25
N GLU A 49 -2.84 18.31 11.43
CA GLU A 49 -2.73 17.19 12.35
C GLU A 49 -1.60 16.23 11.93
N VAL A 50 -1.49 15.90 10.64
CA VAL A 50 -0.38 15.07 10.14
C VAL A 50 0.95 15.72 10.46
N GLN A 51 1.10 16.98 10.14
CA GLN A 51 2.34 17.75 10.40
C GLN A 51 2.68 17.79 11.88
N ALA A 52 1.70 18.07 12.73
CA ALA A 52 1.90 18.14 14.18
C ALA A 52 2.33 16.80 14.79
N VAL A 53 1.74 15.69 14.32
CA VAL A 53 2.14 14.34 14.77
C VAL A 53 3.56 14.00 14.35
N LEU A 54 3.96 14.37 13.11
CA LEU A 54 5.33 14.17 12.63
C LEU A 54 6.34 14.96 13.41
N GLU A 55 6.06 16.24 13.66
CA GLU A 55 6.92 17.12 14.48
C GLU A 55 7.10 16.55 15.89
N LEU A 56 6.03 16.07 16.50
CA LEU A 56 6.08 15.44 17.81
C LEU A 56 6.92 14.17 17.78
N ALA A 57 6.70 13.29 16.81
CA ALA A 57 7.47 12.05 16.66
C ALA A 57 8.96 12.35 16.47
N HIS A 58 9.29 13.36 15.68
CA HIS A 58 10.68 13.80 15.50
C HIS A 58 11.30 14.34 16.80
N GLN A 59 10.59 15.22 17.51
CA GLN A 59 11.05 15.79 18.77
C GLN A 59 11.31 14.74 19.86
N GLU A 60 10.46 13.72 19.92
CA GLU A 60 10.54 12.64 20.89
C GLU A 60 11.38 11.45 20.40
N ALA A 61 12.03 11.56 19.25
CA ALA A 61 12.77 10.46 18.59
C ALA A 61 11.92 9.17 18.46
N MET A 62 10.63 9.33 18.23
CA MET A 62 9.69 8.22 18.08
C MET A 62 9.64 7.78 16.62
N PRO A 63 9.86 6.50 16.32
CA PRO A 63 9.67 5.99 14.96
C PRO A 63 8.25 6.21 14.46
N PHE A 64 8.08 6.45 13.17
CA PHE A 64 6.77 6.52 12.56
C PHE A 64 6.77 5.88 11.18
N MET A 65 5.58 5.47 10.74
CA MET A 65 5.34 5.03 9.37
C MET A 65 3.93 5.41 8.92
N ILE A 66 3.75 5.46 7.61
CA ILE A 66 2.44 5.67 7.00
C ILE A 66 1.87 4.31 6.57
N LEU A 67 0.61 4.08 6.92
CA LEU A 67 -0.15 2.93 6.47
C LEU A 67 -1.36 3.41 5.68
N GLY A 68 -1.47 2.97 4.42
CA GLY A 68 -2.68 3.10 3.62
C GLY A 68 -3.62 1.92 3.88
N PHE A 69 -4.04 1.22 2.82
CA PHE A 69 -4.87 0.01 2.95
C PHE A 69 -4.06 -1.25 3.25
N GLY A 70 -2.75 -1.16 3.32
CA GLY A 70 -1.90 -2.34 3.56
C GLY A 70 -2.00 -3.38 2.45
N SER A 71 -2.18 -2.95 1.20
CA SER A 71 -2.38 -3.84 0.04
C SER A 71 -1.08 -4.35 -0.59
N ASN A 72 0.06 -3.75 -0.26
CA ASN A 72 1.38 -4.14 -0.77
C ASN A 72 2.42 -4.28 0.35
N LEU A 73 1.99 -4.67 1.52
CA LEU A 73 2.89 -4.90 2.64
C LEU A 73 2.41 -6.06 3.52
N ILE A 74 3.38 -6.67 4.19
CA ILE A 74 3.17 -7.66 5.22
C ILE A 74 3.78 -7.11 6.49
N VAL A 75 2.96 -6.99 7.54
CA VAL A 75 3.42 -6.62 8.87
C VAL A 75 3.71 -7.90 9.65
N ARG A 76 4.92 -8.03 10.18
CA ARG A 76 5.31 -9.20 10.99
C ARG A 76 4.48 -9.30 12.26
N ASP A 77 4.45 -10.49 12.84
CA ASP A 77 3.59 -10.82 13.99
C ASP A 77 3.96 -10.07 15.28
N GLY A 78 5.18 -9.59 15.42
CA GLY A 78 5.63 -8.73 16.54
C GLY A 78 5.11 -7.29 16.44
N GLY A 79 4.59 -6.89 15.27
CA GLY A 79 4.01 -5.57 15.05
C GLY A 79 5.03 -4.47 14.78
N ILE A 80 4.60 -3.23 14.98
CA ILE A 80 5.37 -2.03 14.64
C ILE A 80 5.56 -1.17 15.87
N ARG A 81 6.80 -0.75 16.11
CA ARG A 81 7.14 0.20 17.20
C ARG A 81 6.92 1.64 16.73
N GLY A 82 6.47 2.46 17.67
CA GLY A 82 6.24 3.88 17.44
C GLY A 82 4.84 4.18 16.90
N VAL A 83 4.76 5.17 16.02
CA VAL A 83 3.50 5.71 15.49
C VAL A 83 3.22 5.15 14.10
N VAL A 84 2.06 4.55 13.93
CA VAL A 84 1.47 4.25 12.62
C VAL A 84 0.42 5.31 12.31
N LEU A 85 0.70 6.12 11.29
CA LEU A 85 -0.21 7.12 10.76
C LEU A 85 -1.07 6.52 9.66
N ASN A 86 -2.38 6.50 9.86
CA ASN A 86 -3.33 6.09 8.84
C ASN A 86 -4.03 7.33 8.27
N LEU A 87 -3.84 7.59 6.97
CA LEU A 87 -4.37 8.78 6.30
C LEU A 87 -5.70 8.54 5.60
N ASN A 88 -6.39 7.43 5.86
CA ASN A 88 -7.60 7.05 5.14
C ASN A 88 -8.76 8.04 5.28
N GLU A 89 -8.78 8.85 6.33
CA GLU A 89 -9.77 9.91 6.53
C GLU A 89 -9.49 11.17 5.68
N LEU A 90 -8.28 11.31 5.15
CA LEU A 90 -7.93 12.32 4.16
C LEU A 90 -8.20 11.76 2.76
N ASN A 91 -9.46 11.79 2.34
CA ASN A 91 -9.96 11.03 1.19
C ASN A 91 -10.80 11.85 0.20
N THR A 92 -10.69 13.16 0.20
CA THR A 92 -11.43 13.99 -0.75
C THR A 92 -10.90 13.85 -2.16
N ILE A 93 -11.81 13.86 -3.13
CA ILE A 93 -11.53 13.82 -4.57
C ILE A 93 -12.29 14.97 -5.19
N ARG A 94 -11.59 15.85 -5.92
CA ARG A 94 -12.21 16.99 -6.58
C ARG A 94 -11.70 17.18 -8.00
N ARG A 95 -12.54 17.70 -8.87
CA ARG A 95 -12.20 18.06 -10.22
C ARG A 95 -11.81 19.56 -10.33
N GLU A 96 -10.75 19.84 -11.04
CA GLU A 96 -10.32 21.19 -11.42
C GLU A 96 -9.98 21.19 -12.91
N GLY A 97 -10.91 21.68 -13.76
CA GLY A 97 -10.73 21.60 -15.22
C GLY A 97 -10.69 20.13 -15.69
N ASN A 98 -9.61 19.75 -16.34
CA ASN A 98 -9.36 18.34 -16.75
C ASN A 98 -8.44 17.61 -15.73
N GLN A 99 -8.23 18.20 -14.59
CA GLN A 99 -7.46 17.60 -13.52
C GLN A 99 -8.36 17.05 -12.44
N ILE A 100 -7.90 15.98 -11.80
CA ILE A 100 -8.46 15.47 -10.56
C ILE A 100 -7.39 15.59 -9.48
N VAL A 101 -7.77 16.22 -8.37
CA VAL A 101 -6.94 16.33 -7.16
C VAL A 101 -7.52 15.42 -6.10
N ALA A 102 -6.71 14.47 -5.63
CA ALA A 102 -7.13 13.49 -4.65
C ALA A 102 -6.19 13.48 -3.45
N GLN A 103 -6.77 13.45 -2.25
CA GLN A 103 -5.99 13.30 -1.03
C GLN A 103 -5.42 11.90 -0.91
N ALA A 104 -4.31 11.78 -0.20
CA ALA A 104 -3.51 10.57 -0.10
C ALA A 104 -4.26 9.34 0.41
N GLY A 105 -5.25 9.52 1.26
CA GLY A 105 -6.07 8.44 1.83
C GLY A 105 -7.23 7.99 0.95
N ALA A 106 -7.51 8.68 -0.16
CA ALA A 106 -8.53 8.24 -1.10
C ALA A 106 -8.13 6.91 -1.75
N ALA A 107 -9.10 6.01 -1.94
CA ALA A 107 -8.89 4.80 -2.71
C ALA A 107 -8.61 5.15 -4.18
N ILE A 108 -7.56 4.61 -4.77
CA ILE A 108 -7.27 4.89 -6.19
C ILE A 108 -8.39 4.37 -7.11
N ILE A 109 -9.09 3.30 -6.71
CA ILE A 109 -10.29 2.82 -7.38
C ILE A 109 -11.37 3.91 -7.43
N ASP A 110 -11.57 4.64 -6.34
CA ASP A 110 -12.57 5.70 -6.26
C ASP A 110 -12.19 6.90 -7.12
N VAL A 111 -10.90 7.20 -7.22
CA VAL A 111 -10.39 8.24 -8.14
C VAL A 111 -10.67 7.85 -9.59
N SER A 112 -10.43 6.61 -9.96
CA SER A 112 -10.74 6.05 -11.29
C SER A 112 -12.24 6.14 -11.60
N ARG A 113 -13.09 5.78 -10.65
CA ARG A 113 -14.57 5.88 -10.78
C ARG A 113 -15.04 7.32 -10.88
N HIS A 114 -14.42 8.22 -10.13
CA HIS A 114 -14.72 9.65 -10.19
C HIS A 114 -14.38 10.21 -11.57
N ALA A 115 -13.23 9.83 -12.13
CA ALA A 115 -12.82 10.20 -13.49
C ALA A 115 -13.85 9.72 -14.53
N LEU A 116 -14.32 8.48 -14.42
CA LEU A 116 -15.39 7.95 -15.28
C LEU A 116 -16.65 8.81 -15.18
N ALA A 117 -17.11 9.12 -13.97
CA ALA A 117 -18.31 9.92 -13.74
C ALA A 117 -18.20 11.32 -14.34
N GLU A 118 -17.00 11.88 -14.39
CA GLU A 118 -16.71 13.20 -14.94
C GLU A 118 -16.37 13.18 -16.44
N GLY A 119 -16.39 12.00 -17.08
CA GLY A 119 -16.03 11.86 -18.50
C GLY A 119 -14.57 12.19 -18.79
N LEU A 120 -13.67 11.81 -17.90
CA LEU A 120 -12.23 12.00 -18.01
C LEU A 120 -11.51 10.66 -18.14
N SER A 121 -10.70 10.52 -19.19
CA SER A 121 -9.92 9.34 -19.53
C SER A 121 -8.47 9.46 -19.05
N GLY A 122 -7.86 8.36 -18.67
CA GLY A 122 -6.47 8.24 -18.28
C GLY A 122 -6.27 7.36 -17.04
N LEU A 123 -7.30 7.19 -16.19
CA LEU A 123 -7.23 6.40 -14.97
C LEU A 123 -7.97 5.05 -15.08
N GLU A 124 -8.29 4.58 -16.26
CA GLU A 124 -8.96 3.30 -16.48
C GLU A 124 -8.13 2.14 -15.91
N PHE A 125 -6.79 2.17 -16.08
CA PHE A 125 -5.89 1.13 -15.58
C PHE A 125 -6.00 0.91 -14.07
N ALA A 126 -6.39 1.95 -13.32
CA ALA A 126 -6.44 1.93 -11.86
C ALA A 126 -7.78 1.42 -11.29
N CYS A 127 -8.74 1.05 -12.14
CA CYS A 127 -10.10 0.70 -11.71
C CYS A 127 -10.18 -0.51 -10.77
N GLY A 128 -9.14 -1.30 -10.69
CA GLY A 128 -9.06 -2.47 -9.83
C GLY A 128 -7.84 -2.53 -8.93
N ILE A 129 -6.98 -1.53 -8.92
CA ILE A 129 -5.79 -1.50 -8.05
C ILE A 129 -6.22 -1.28 -6.60
N PRO A 130 -6.00 -2.23 -5.68
CA PRO A 130 -6.29 -2.00 -4.28
C PRO A 130 -5.21 -1.11 -3.66
N GLY A 131 -5.59 -0.02 -3.06
CA GLY A 131 -4.64 0.87 -2.42
C GLY A 131 -5.10 2.32 -2.42
N THR A 132 -4.35 3.14 -1.72
CA THR A 132 -4.59 4.58 -1.63
C THR A 132 -3.83 5.35 -2.69
N VAL A 133 -4.24 6.59 -2.93
CA VAL A 133 -3.51 7.54 -3.78
C VAL A 133 -2.06 7.69 -3.30
N GLY A 134 -1.85 7.85 -1.99
CA GLY A 134 -0.50 7.95 -1.41
C GLY A 134 0.35 6.71 -1.72
N GLY A 135 -0.21 5.52 -1.59
CA GLY A 135 0.46 4.27 -1.93
C GLY A 135 0.74 4.16 -3.44
N ALA A 136 -0.17 4.62 -4.28
CA ALA A 136 0.02 4.65 -5.72
C ALA A 136 1.19 5.56 -6.15
N VAL A 137 1.32 6.72 -5.53
CA VAL A 137 2.47 7.62 -5.76
C VAL A 137 3.76 7.01 -5.22
N TYR A 138 3.71 6.44 -4.01
CA TYR A 138 4.87 5.83 -3.35
C TYR A 138 5.56 4.79 -4.22
N MET A 139 4.80 3.89 -4.82
CA MET A 139 5.35 2.78 -5.60
C MET A 139 5.15 2.92 -7.12
N ASN A 140 4.68 4.04 -7.61
CA ASN A 140 4.29 4.18 -9.01
C ASN A 140 3.38 3.03 -9.46
N ALA A 141 2.26 2.88 -8.77
CA ALA A 141 1.35 1.75 -9.00
C ALA A 141 0.86 1.71 -10.45
N GLY A 142 0.80 0.52 -10.98
CA GLY A 142 0.37 0.29 -12.35
C GLY A 142 -0.27 -1.07 -12.55
N ALA A 143 -1.05 -1.18 -13.61
CA ALA A 143 -1.72 -2.40 -14.06
C ALA A 143 -2.07 -2.28 -15.54
N TYR A 144 -2.10 -3.40 -16.24
CA TYR A 144 -2.59 -3.48 -17.63
C TYR A 144 -1.93 -2.46 -18.57
N GLY A 145 -0.62 -2.23 -18.44
CA GLY A 145 0.14 -1.34 -19.31
C GLY A 145 0.05 0.15 -18.95
N GLY A 146 -0.74 0.54 -17.95
CA GLY A 146 -0.79 1.88 -17.41
C GLY A 146 -0.15 1.98 -16.04
N GLU A 147 0.35 3.15 -15.69
CA GLU A 147 0.93 3.42 -14.39
C GLU A 147 0.68 4.86 -13.94
N THR A 148 0.84 5.12 -12.65
CA THR A 148 0.61 6.44 -12.03
C THR A 148 1.41 7.54 -12.74
N LYS A 149 2.65 7.23 -13.13
CA LYS A 149 3.53 8.15 -13.88
C LYS A 149 2.90 8.70 -15.15
N ASP A 150 2.04 7.94 -15.80
CA ASP A 150 1.45 8.35 -17.09
C ASP A 150 0.49 9.54 -16.95
N VAL A 151 -0.10 9.74 -15.79
CA VAL A 151 -1.18 10.73 -15.58
C VAL A 151 -0.92 11.73 -14.46
N ILE A 152 0.01 11.47 -13.56
CA ILE A 152 0.32 12.39 -12.46
C ILE A 152 1.07 13.61 -12.99
N THR A 153 0.72 14.80 -12.49
CA THR A 153 1.42 16.05 -12.80
C THR A 153 2.20 16.60 -11.61
N SER A 154 1.70 16.37 -10.41
CA SER A 154 2.32 16.88 -9.18
C SER A 154 1.79 16.16 -7.95
N ALA A 155 2.50 16.29 -6.85
CA ALA A 155 2.04 15.89 -5.54
C ALA A 155 2.52 16.89 -4.47
N THR A 156 1.69 17.06 -3.45
CA THR A 156 2.09 17.77 -2.23
C THR A 156 2.49 16.73 -1.21
N VAL A 157 3.67 16.88 -0.65
CA VAL A 157 4.24 15.93 0.31
C VAL A 157 4.75 16.64 1.56
N LEU A 158 4.91 15.89 2.64
CA LEU A 158 5.68 16.28 3.82
C LEU A 158 7.00 15.53 3.82
N THR A 159 8.07 16.21 4.16
CA THR A 159 9.32 15.54 4.52
C THR A 159 9.15 14.83 5.87
N SER A 160 10.08 13.95 6.22
CA SER A 160 10.08 13.28 7.54
C SER A 160 10.15 14.25 8.73
N GLU A 161 10.60 15.48 8.49
CA GLU A 161 10.69 16.57 9.48
C GLU A 161 9.46 17.48 9.50
N GLY A 162 8.48 17.22 8.63
CA GLY A 162 7.23 17.99 8.58
C GLY A 162 7.25 19.19 7.64
N GLN A 163 8.28 19.34 6.79
CA GLN A 163 8.33 20.41 5.78
C GLN A 163 7.42 20.07 4.60
N VAL A 164 6.60 21.04 4.17
CA VAL A 164 5.74 20.88 2.99
C VAL A 164 6.53 21.13 1.71
N LEU A 165 6.46 20.20 0.78
CA LEU A 165 7.03 20.33 -0.57
C LEU A 165 5.95 20.11 -1.63
N HIS A 166 6.01 20.88 -2.71
CA HIS A 166 5.20 20.67 -3.91
C HIS A 166 6.13 20.13 -5.01
N LEU A 167 5.95 18.87 -5.38
CA LEU A 167 6.81 18.18 -6.32
C LEU A 167 6.10 18.01 -7.66
N SER A 168 6.79 18.40 -8.75
CA SER A 168 6.34 18.10 -10.11
C SER A 168 6.50 16.61 -10.42
N LYS A 169 5.90 16.17 -11.52
CA LYS A 169 6.07 14.80 -12.03
C LYS A 169 7.56 14.41 -12.12
N ASP A 170 8.39 15.26 -12.70
CA ASP A 170 9.82 14.96 -12.84
C ASP A 170 10.54 14.90 -11.49
N GLU A 171 10.18 15.77 -10.57
CA GLU A 171 10.74 15.79 -9.22
C GLU A 171 10.31 14.57 -8.37
N LEU A 172 9.19 13.93 -8.72
CA LEU A 172 8.74 12.68 -8.07
C LEU A 172 9.59 11.46 -8.44
N GLU A 173 10.38 11.52 -9.51
CA GLU A 173 11.29 10.46 -9.94
C GLU A 173 10.62 9.07 -9.98
N LEU A 174 9.42 9.03 -10.58
CA LEU A 174 8.64 7.80 -10.69
C LEU A 174 9.27 6.83 -11.68
N ASP A 175 9.47 5.59 -11.24
CA ASP A 175 9.98 4.50 -12.06
C ASP A 175 9.35 3.18 -11.62
N TYR A 176 9.76 2.06 -12.19
CA TYR A 176 9.17 0.77 -11.89
C TYR A 176 9.18 0.47 -10.38
N ARG A 177 7.99 0.46 -9.77
CA ARG A 177 7.77 0.17 -8.36
C ARG A 177 8.59 1.04 -7.39
N THR A 178 8.92 2.27 -7.79
CA THR A 178 9.67 3.21 -6.96
C THR A 178 9.32 4.67 -7.26
N SER A 179 9.70 5.55 -6.34
CA SER A 179 9.56 7.00 -6.45
C SER A 179 10.54 7.70 -5.51
N ARG A 180 10.71 9.01 -5.67
CA ARG A 180 11.42 9.82 -4.68
C ARG A 180 10.75 9.78 -3.31
N VAL A 181 9.43 9.69 -3.26
CA VAL A 181 8.67 9.52 -2.02
C VAL A 181 9.15 8.28 -1.24
N SER A 182 9.32 7.16 -1.92
CA SER A 182 9.81 5.92 -1.27
C SER A 182 11.28 5.99 -0.88
N LYS A 183 12.11 6.63 -1.69
CA LYS A 183 13.56 6.74 -1.44
C LYS A 183 13.89 7.68 -0.29
N GLU A 184 13.18 8.80 -0.16
CA GLU A 184 13.45 9.85 0.83
C GLU A 184 12.53 9.81 2.05
N GLY A 185 11.58 8.87 2.09
CA GLY A 185 10.64 8.75 3.21
C GLY A 185 9.65 9.90 3.33
N PHE A 186 9.25 10.48 2.22
CA PHE A 186 8.23 11.53 2.20
C PHE A 186 6.84 10.96 2.47
N ILE A 187 5.94 11.83 2.90
CA ILE A 187 4.54 11.52 3.13
C ILE A 187 3.70 12.27 2.11
N VAL A 188 2.98 11.55 1.26
CA VAL A 188 2.05 12.15 0.30
C VAL A 188 0.83 12.67 1.03
N LEU A 189 0.47 13.92 0.79
CA LEU A 189 -0.77 14.53 1.28
C LEU A 189 -1.86 14.54 0.21
N GLU A 190 -1.51 14.89 -1.03
CA GLU A 190 -2.40 14.88 -2.18
C GLU A 190 -1.63 14.74 -3.49
N ALA A 191 -2.31 14.27 -4.52
CA ALA A 191 -1.78 14.15 -5.86
C ALA A 191 -2.73 14.75 -6.88
N THR A 192 -2.18 15.28 -7.96
CA THR A 192 -2.93 15.85 -9.09
C THR A 192 -2.69 15.03 -10.34
N PHE A 193 -3.77 14.62 -10.97
CA PHE A 193 -3.78 13.85 -12.22
C PHE A 193 -4.33 14.70 -13.36
N GLU A 194 -3.62 14.75 -14.47
CA GLU A 194 -4.09 15.38 -15.72
C GLU A 194 -4.73 14.33 -16.61
N LEU A 195 -6.00 14.54 -16.96
CA LEU A 195 -6.79 13.60 -17.71
C LEU A 195 -7.35 14.26 -18.98
N GLU A 196 -7.94 13.48 -19.87
CA GLU A 196 -8.49 13.96 -21.12
C GLU A 196 -10.00 13.71 -21.19
N PRO A 197 -10.80 14.69 -21.62
CA PRO A 197 -12.22 14.50 -21.87
C PRO A 197 -12.44 13.36 -22.90
N LYS A 198 -13.33 12.46 -22.58
CA LYS A 198 -13.70 11.34 -23.44
C LYS A 198 -15.14 10.91 -23.16
N ASN A 199 -15.76 10.29 -24.15
CA ASN A 199 -17.11 9.77 -23.99
C ASN A 199 -17.18 8.75 -22.82
N TYR A 200 -18.15 8.93 -21.94
CA TYR A 200 -18.37 8.08 -20.78
C TYR A 200 -18.43 6.58 -21.11
N GLU A 201 -19.19 6.23 -22.16
CA GLU A 201 -19.37 4.82 -22.53
C GLU A 201 -18.07 4.16 -23.01
N LEU A 202 -17.19 4.92 -23.67
CA LEU A 202 -15.87 4.42 -24.10
C LEU A 202 -14.94 4.19 -22.92
N ILE A 203 -14.94 5.08 -21.93
CA ILE A 203 -14.17 4.92 -20.69
C ILE A 203 -14.68 3.70 -19.93
N LYS A 204 -16.01 3.61 -19.76
CA LYS A 204 -16.67 2.51 -19.05
C LYS A 204 -16.38 1.16 -19.70
N GLU A 205 -16.40 1.07 -21.01
CA GLU A 205 -16.08 -0.16 -21.75
C GLU A 205 -14.68 -0.68 -21.41
N VAL A 206 -13.68 0.20 -21.38
CA VAL A 206 -12.32 -0.17 -20.99
C VAL A 206 -12.27 -0.63 -19.53
N MET A 207 -12.89 0.11 -18.62
CA MET A 207 -12.90 -0.26 -17.19
C MET A 207 -13.63 -1.59 -16.95
N ASP A 208 -14.74 -1.83 -17.62
CA ASP A 208 -15.49 -3.10 -17.51
C ASP A 208 -14.65 -4.28 -18.03
N ASP A 209 -13.93 -4.11 -19.14
CA ASP A 209 -13.03 -5.14 -19.68
C ASP A 209 -11.86 -5.45 -18.70
N LEU A 210 -11.25 -4.43 -18.14
CA LEU A 210 -10.17 -4.60 -17.15
C LEU A 210 -10.67 -5.26 -15.87
N THR A 211 -11.86 -4.90 -15.41
CA THR A 211 -12.50 -5.51 -14.24
C THR A 211 -12.78 -6.99 -14.49
N TYR A 212 -13.31 -7.34 -15.65
CA TYR A 212 -13.54 -8.73 -16.04
C TYR A 212 -12.24 -9.55 -16.10
N LYS A 213 -11.20 -9.01 -16.71
CA LYS A 213 -9.88 -9.67 -16.77
C LYS A 213 -9.32 -9.93 -15.37
N ARG A 214 -9.48 -8.97 -14.46
CA ARG A 214 -9.02 -9.10 -13.10
C ARG A 214 -9.80 -10.17 -12.33
N GLU A 215 -11.12 -10.09 -12.32
CA GLU A 215 -12.00 -11.02 -11.62
C GLU A 215 -11.85 -12.45 -12.12
N SER A 216 -11.61 -12.64 -13.41
CA SER A 216 -11.43 -13.96 -14.01
C SER A 216 -10.09 -14.61 -13.70
N LYS A 217 -9.05 -13.84 -13.36
CA LYS A 217 -7.67 -14.34 -13.21
C LYS A 217 -7.11 -14.26 -11.79
N GLN A 218 -7.64 -13.39 -10.94
CA GLN A 218 -7.08 -13.14 -9.62
C GLN A 218 -7.98 -13.70 -8.50
N PRO A 219 -7.40 -14.20 -7.40
CA PRO A 219 -8.13 -14.79 -6.28
C PRO A 219 -8.69 -13.69 -5.34
N LEU A 220 -9.62 -12.88 -5.81
CA LEU A 220 -10.13 -11.71 -5.10
C LEU A 220 -10.97 -12.06 -3.87
N GLU A 221 -11.44 -13.32 -3.75
CA GLU A 221 -12.22 -13.82 -2.62
C GLU A 221 -11.43 -14.00 -1.32
N TYR A 222 -10.09 -13.99 -1.40
CA TYR A 222 -9.22 -14.13 -0.24
C TYR A 222 -8.34 -12.90 -0.01
N PRO A 223 -7.99 -12.59 1.26
CA PRO A 223 -6.99 -11.58 1.54
C PRO A 223 -5.64 -11.94 0.93
N SER A 224 -4.96 -10.97 0.35
CA SER A 224 -3.63 -11.14 -0.24
C SER A 224 -2.89 -9.80 -0.35
N CYS A 225 -1.65 -9.83 -0.79
CA CYS A 225 -0.88 -8.64 -1.12
C CYS A 225 -0.76 -8.39 -2.63
N GLY A 226 -1.66 -8.99 -3.43
CA GLY A 226 -1.54 -9.00 -4.87
C GLY A 226 -0.45 -9.97 -5.34
N SER A 227 0.19 -9.67 -6.45
CA SER A 227 1.36 -10.44 -6.90
C SER A 227 2.51 -10.28 -5.91
N VAL A 228 3.02 -11.41 -5.40
CA VAL A 228 4.06 -11.40 -4.36
C VAL A 228 5.41 -10.96 -4.90
N PHE A 229 5.74 -11.36 -6.13
CA PHE A 229 7.07 -11.20 -6.71
C PHE A 229 7.10 -10.25 -7.89
N LYS A 230 8.21 -9.53 -8.02
CA LYS A 230 8.53 -8.79 -9.25
C LYS A 230 8.73 -9.76 -10.41
N ARG A 231 8.52 -9.27 -11.62
CA ARG A 231 8.79 -10.04 -12.83
C ARG A 231 10.29 -10.22 -13.00
N PRO A 232 10.82 -11.47 -12.99
CA PRO A 232 12.24 -11.71 -13.26
C PRO A 232 12.59 -11.40 -14.72
N PRO A 233 13.81 -10.94 -15.01
CA PRO A 233 14.26 -10.72 -16.39
C PRO A 233 14.13 -11.99 -17.23
N GLY A 234 13.40 -11.90 -18.35
CA GLY A 234 13.17 -13.02 -19.27
C GLY A 234 12.18 -14.08 -18.83
N TYR A 235 11.54 -13.91 -17.67
CA TYR A 235 10.60 -14.88 -17.11
C TYR A 235 9.32 -14.21 -16.60
N PHE A 236 8.31 -15.03 -16.29
CA PHE A 236 7.11 -14.63 -15.54
C PHE A 236 7.11 -15.37 -14.22
N ALA A 237 7.06 -14.65 -13.10
CA ALA A 237 7.09 -15.25 -11.76
C ALA A 237 5.99 -16.30 -11.57
N GLY A 238 4.75 -15.99 -11.92
CA GLY A 238 3.62 -16.93 -11.81
C GLY A 238 3.83 -18.21 -12.62
N LYS A 239 4.41 -18.11 -13.82
CA LYS A 239 4.71 -19.28 -14.66
C LYS A 239 5.77 -20.18 -14.03
N LEU A 240 6.84 -19.61 -13.49
CA LEU A 240 7.87 -20.37 -12.78
C LEU A 240 7.32 -21.09 -11.57
N ILE A 241 6.44 -20.44 -10.80
CA ILE A 241 5.78 -21.02 -9.62
C ILE A 241 4.86 -22.16 -10.03
N GLN A 242 4.05 -21.95 -11.06
CA GLN A 242 3.18 -22.99 -11.62
C GLN A 242 3.97 -24.20 -12.11
N ASP A 243 5.03 -23.97 -12.88
CA ASP A 243 5.87 -25.03 -13.44
C ASP A 243 6.69 -25.75 -12.35
N SER A 244 6.85 -25.14 -11.18
CA SER A 244 7.43 -25.74 -9.99
C SER A 244 6.47 -26.65 -9.23
N GLY A 245 5.18 -26.68 -9.62
CA GLY A 245 4.16 -27.49 -8.97
C GLY A 245 3.72 -26.97 -7.59
N LEU A 246 3.87 -25.65 -7.35
CA LEU A 246 3.66 -25.05 -6.03
C LEU A 246 2.23 -24.60 -5.75
N GLN A 247 1.36 -24.51 -6.76
CA GLN A 247 -0.03 -24.11 -6.55
C GLN A 247 -0.73 -25.05 -5.56
N GLY A 248 -1.44 -24.49 -4.59
CA GLY A 248 -2.09 -25.22 -3.51
C GLY A 248 -1.18 -25.59 -2.34
N THR A 249 0.10 -25.30 -2.40
CA THR A 249 1.02 -25.50 -1.26
C THR A 249 0.62 -24.57 -0.12
N ARG A 250 0.56 -25.13 1.09
CA ARG A 250 0.13 -24.42 2.30
C ARG A 250 1.22 -24.46 3.37
N ILE A 251 1.31 -23.34 4.10
CA ILE A 251 1.96 -23.29 5.41
C ILE A 251 0.97 -22.59 6.34
N GLY A 252 0.42 -23.34 7.31
CA GLY A 252 -0.65 -22.84 8.16
C GLY A 252 -1.85 -22.36 7.34
N GLY A 253 -2.27 -21.12 7.56
CA GLY A 253 -3.37 -20.49 6.84
C GLY A 253 -3.01 -19.83 5.51
N ALA A 254 -1.74 -19.85 5.10
CA ALA A 254 -1.29 -19.30 3.84
C ALA A 254 -1.21 -20.35 2.73
N GLU A 255 -1.65 -20.00 1.53
CA GLU A 255 -1.69 -20.91 0.37
C GLU A 255 -1.22 -20.20 -0.89
N VAL A 256 -0.40 -20.88 -1.70
CA VAL A 256 -0.16 -20.46 -3.08
C VAL A 256 -1.45 -20.64 -3.87
N SER A 257 -1.99 -19.56 -4.42
CA SER A 257 -3.30 -19.56 -5.07
C SER A 257 -3.41 -20.60 -6.19
N LEU A 258 -4.49 -21.35 -6.16
CA LEU A 258 -4.86 -22.28 -7.24
C LEU A 258 -5.30 -21.53 -8.50
N LYS A 259 -5.77 -20.29 -8.36
CA LYS A 259 -6.27 -19.46 -9.46
C LYS A 259 -5.17 -18.66 -10.15
N HIS A 260 -4.23 -18.13 -9.38
CA HIS A 260 -3.10 -17.34 -9.88
C HIS A 260 -1.84 -17.66 -9.09
N ALA A 261 -0.89 -18.36 -9.72
CA ALA A 261 0.31 -18.87 -9.05
C ALA A 261 1.23 -17.77 -8.45
N GLY A 262 1.15 -16.54 -8.96
CA GLY A 262 1.91 -15.40 -8.43
C GLY A 262 1.34 -14.81 -7.13
N PHE A 263 0.19 -15.29 -6.67
CA PHE A 263 -0.48 -14.84 -5.44
C PHE A 263 -0.33 -15.86 -4.33
N ILE A 264 -0.10 -15.38 -3.13
CA ILE A 264 -0.27 -16.14 -1.89
C ILE A 264 -1.49 -15.55 -1.17
N VAL A 265 -2.43 -16.40 -0.83
CA VAL A 265 -3.70 -16.00 -0.20
C VAL A 265 -3.76 -16.44 1.25
N ASN A 266 -4.42 -15.63 2.06
CA ASN A 266 -4.73 -15.95 3.45
C ASN A 266 -6.10 -16.63 3.48
N ILE A 267 -6.11 -17.96 3.55
CA ILE A 267 -7.36 -18.77 3.47
C ILE A 267 -7.92 -19.14 4.83
N ALA A 268 -7.12 -19.07 5.89
CA ALA A 268 -7.51 -19.58 7.20
C ALA A 268 -6.71 -18.90 8.32
N GLU A 269 -6.95 -17.62 8.53
CA GLU A 269 -6.35 -16.84 9.62
C GLU A 269 -4.82 -17.05 9.74
N ALA A 270 -4.09 -16.96 8.63
CA ALA A 270 -2.65 -17.12 8.60
C ALA A 270 -1.96 -16.13 9.54
N THR A 271 -0.86 -16.53 10.12
CA THR A 271 0.08 -15.61 10.74
C THR A 271 1.01 -15.01 9.68
N ALA A 272 1.61 -13.85 9.97
CA ALA A 272 2.61 -13.27 9.09
C ALA A 272 3.83 -14.21 8.94
N THR A 273 4.21 -14.88 10.02
CA THR A 273 5.29 -15.89 10.00
C THR A 273 4.99 -17.02 9.02
N GLU A 274 3.77 -17.57 9.02
CA GLU A 274 3.35 -18.61 8.07
C GLU A 274 3.39 -18.10 6.63
N TYR A 275 2.85 -16.92 6.38
CA TYR A 275 2.82 -16.31 5.05
C TYR A 275 4.23 -16.03 4.51
N ILE A 276 5.11 -15.46 5.33
CA ILE A 276 6.52 -15.20 4.96
C ILE A 276 7.28 -16.51 4.74
N SER A 277 7.03 -17.53 5.57
CA SER A 277 7.63 -18.85 5.39
C SER A 277 7.26 -19.47 4.05
N LEU A 278 6.01 -19.27 3.60
CA LEU A 278 5.58 -19.74 2.28
C LEU A 278 6.26 -18.96 1.16
N ILE A 279 6.44 -17.65 1.29
CA ILE A 279 7.21 -16.84 0.34
C ILE A 279 8.62 -17.42 0.18
N ARG A 280 9.30 -17.70 1.29
CA ARG A 280 10.67 -18.25 1.30
C ARG A 280 10.72 -19.65 0.68
N HIS A 281 9.73 -20.48 0.96
CA HIS A 281 9.61 -21.80 0.36
C HIS A 281 9.47 -21.73 -1.16
N VAL A 282 8.63 -20.82 -1.66
CA VAL A 282 8.47 -20.57 -3.10
C VAL A 282 9.78 -20.11 -3.73
N GLN A 283 10.47 -19.16 -3.11
CA GLN A 283 11.77 -18.68 -3.59
C GLN A 283 12.80 -19.80 -3.68
N ALA A 284 12.91 -20.61 -2.63
CA ALA A 284 13.87 -21.72 -2.59
C ALA A 284 13.57 -22.79 -3.64
N THR A 285 12.30 -23.15 -3.83
CA THR A 285 11.88 -24.16 -4.79
C THR A 285 12.12 -23.72 -6.24
N VAL A 286 11.78 -22.47 -6.58
CA VAL A 286 12.02 -21.91 -7.91
C VAL A 286 13.53 -21.79 -8.19
N LYS A 287 14.33 -21.39 -7.20
CA LYS A 287 15.79 -21.33 -7.31
C LYS A 287 16.38 -22.68 -7.59
N GLU A 288 15.93 -23.71 -6.88
CA GLU A 288 16.40 -25.09 -7.08
C GLU A 288 16.05 -25.62 -8.47
N LYS A 289 14.85 -25.37 -8.97
CA LYS A 289 14.36 -25.93 -10.24
C LYS A 289 14.79 -25.15 -11.47
N PHE A 290 14.90 -23.83 -11.38
CA PHE A 290 15.13 -22.96 -12.54
C PHE A 290 16.33 -22.04 -12.41
N GLU A 291 17.03 -22.04 -11.30
CA GLU A 291 18.17 -21.14 -11.00
C GLU A 291 17.80 -19.65 -11.09
N VAL A 292 16.51 -19.31 -10.88
CA VAL A 292 16.00 -17.95 -10.90
C VAL A 292 15.72 -17.48 -9.47
N ASP A 293 16.22 -16.28 -9.14
CA ASP A 293 15.93 -15.61 -7.88
C ASP A 293 14.63 -14.79 -8.02
N LEU A 294 13.61 -15.16 -7.27
CA LEU A 294 12.38 -14.39 -7.17
C LEU A 294 12.54 -13.28 -6.13
N GLU A 295 12.38 -12.03 -6.56
CA GLU A 295 12.44 -10.86 -5.68
C GLU A 295 11.03 -10.45 -5.26
N PRO A 296 10.73 -10.33 -3.96
CA PRO A 296 9.42 -9.87 -3.51
C PRO A 296 9.13 -8.43 -3.98
N GLU A 297 7.94 -8.21 -4.53
CA GLU A 297 7.39 -6.88 -4.76
C GLU A 297 6.76 -6.31 -3.48
N VAL A 298 6.18 -7.19 -2.68
CA VAL A 298 5.58 -6.84 -1.39
C VAL A 298 6.65 -6.41 -0.39
N LYS A 299 6.35 -5.38 0.40
CA LYS A 299 7.22 -4.91 1.50
C LYS A 299 6.93 -5.70 2.76
N ILE A 300 7.97 -6.22 3.40
CA ILE A 300 7.88 -6.93 4.69
C ILE A 300 8.46 -6.01 5.75
N ILE A 301 7.63 -5.65 6.73
CA ILE A 301 7.96 -4.65 7.76
C ILE A 301 7.58 -5.15 9.15
N GLY A 302 8.03 -4.43 10.16
CA GLY A 302 7.75 -4.76 11.55
C GLY A 302 8.75 -5.74 12.15
N GLU A 303 8.45 -6.19 13.36
CA GLU A 303 9.30 -7.05 14.19
C GLU A 303 8.75 -8.46 14.27
N ASP A 304 9.63 -9.43 14.38
CA ASP A 304 9.24 -10.80 14.71
C ASP A 304 8.77 -10.85 16.19
N ILE A 305 7.99 -11.88 16.52
CA ILE A 305 7.65 -12.15 17.92
C ILE A 305 8.95 -12.44 18.67
N ALA A 306 9.17 -11.79 19.82
CA ALA A 306 10.29 -12.07 20.68
C ALA A 306 10.26 -13.54 21.09
N VAL A 307 11.35 -14.28 20.82
CA VAL A 307 11.53 -15.63 21.36
C VAL A 307 11.77 -15.45 22.84
N GLU A 308 10.81 -15.83 23.69
CA GLU A 308 11.05 -15.99 25.10
C GLU A 308 12.12 -17.07 25.24
N ASN A 309 13.33 -16.66 25.63
CA ASN A 309 14.35 -17.61 26.00
C ASN A 309 13.85 -18.36 27.24
N ALA A 310 13.41 -19.60 27.03
CA ALA A 310 13.02 -20.52 28.07
C ALA A 310 14.27 -20.98 28.89
#